data_ecbab5e15b3b7aad9dd0f41c09cebeb5
#
_entry.id   ecbab5e15b3b7aad9dd0f41c09cebeb5
#
_cell.length_a   1.000
_cell.length_b   1.000
_cell.length_c   1.000
_cell.angle_alpha   90.00
_cell.angle_beta   90.00
_cell.angle_gamma   90.00
#
_symmetry.space_group_name_H-M   'P 1'
#
loop_
_entity.id
_entity.type
_entity.pdbx_description
1 polymer ?
#
loop_
_entity_poly.entity_id
_entity_poly.type
_entity_poly.pdbx_seq_one_letter_code
_entity_poly.pdbx_strand_id
1 'polypeptide(L)'
;IRAVLGSRGLGDVYKRQILDWLTVSGRVRLDNSNNDYTEKFYASTNTQLTESSSRGLYGITKTQDKQLYADFLVSINKYFGEDWSLQANVGGSFSDIRSDAMKTRGPIADGGDAFSGEPVGLTNYFAIQNLSASKTQRLQEGWREQTQSLFASAELGYKNTYFLTLTGRNDWPSQLAGPNSNSKSFFYPSVGGSVVLSELMPNLNKDYLSFIKVRGSWASVGSAFSRYLANPHYEWNSSSGQWSITTQYPLYNLKPERTNSWEIGLNMRFLKNFELDVTYYNAKTMNQTFNPQLPVSGWSAMYIQTGAVRNSGIELSLNYKNTWKDFTWDTGITFSSNKNKILTLADNAINPVTGELFSLSTLNMGGLGDARFLLKEGGSMGDLYSLRDMKRDANGQIFVDQNGTVATEAITDPDKYIKLGSVLPKGNLAWRNNFIWKNFTAGFLISARLGGVVYSRTQAMLDYYGVSEASADARDLGYVLVNGRDKVNPETWYGVVGSGTSVPQYYTYSATNVRLQEVSLGYTIPRKLLNDVCDIKVSLVGRNLWMIYSKAPFDPESVASTDNFYQGIDYFMMPALRNIGFSLSFKF
;
A
#
# COMPACT_ATOMS: atom_id res chain seq x y z
N ILE A 1 -12.60 -10.86 -18.21
CA ILE A 1 -11.23 -10.28 -18.08
C ILE A 1 -10.25 -11.45 -18.02
N ARG A 2 -9.25 -11.46 -18.86
CA ARG A 2 -8.16 -12.43 -18.82
C ARG A 2 -6.84 -11.71 -18.95
N ALA A 3 -5.95 -11.90 -17.98
CA ALA A 3 -4.57 -11.47 -18.04
C ALA A 3 -3.66 -12.70 -18.12
N VAL A 4 -2.68 -12.66 -18.99
CA VAL A 4 -1.62 -13.68 -19.09
C VAL A 4 -0.30 -12.97 -18.84
N LEU A 5 0.37 -13.34 -17.75
CA LEU A 5 1.67 -12.81 -17.37
C LEU A 5 2.75 -13.84 -17.71
N GLY A 6 3.68 -13.45 -18.58
CA GLY A 6 4.89 -14.22 -18.87
C GLY A 6 6.12 -13.46 -18.39
N SER A 7 6.85 -14.00 -17.42
CA SER A 7 8.10 -13.42 -16.94
C SER A 7 9.28 -14.33 -17.27
N ARG A 8 10.38 -13.76 -17.79
CA ARG A 8 11.65 -14.43 -17.99
C ARG A 8 12.77 -13.57 -17.41
N GLY A 9 13.52 -14.11 -16.48
CA GLY A 9 14.72 -13.48 -15.93
C GLY A 9 15.96 -14.29 -16.32
N LEU A 10 17.01 -13.59 -16.76
CA LEU A 10 18.34 -14.12 -16.94
C LEU A 10 19.27 -13.33 -16.01
N GLY A 11 20.00 -14.04 -15.16
CA GLY A 11 20.98 -13.42 -14.30
C GLY A 11 22.26 -14.24 -14.27
N ASP A 12 23.39 -13.58 -14.31
CA ASP A 12 24.70 -14.16 -14.11
C ASP A 12 25.43 -13.47 -12.97
N VAL A 13 26.13 -14.24 -12.15
CA VAL A 13 26.90 -13.76 -11.02
C VAL A 13 28.32 -14.30 -11.14
N TYR A 14 29.26 -13.40 -11.39
CA TYR A 14 30.68 -13.72 -11.30
C TYR A 14 31.19 -13.33 -9.91
N LYS A 15 31.72 -14.29 -9.15
CA LYS A 15 32.31 -14.08 -7.84
C LYS A 15 33.70 -14.68 -7.80
N ARG A 16 34.72 -13.88 -7.43
CA ARG A 16 36.08 -14.32 -7.28
C ARG A 16 36.66 -13.85 -5.94
N GLN A 17 37.13 -14.78 -5.16
CA GLN A 17 37.95 -14.51 -4.00
C GLN A 17 39.38 -14.22 -4.46
N ILE A 18 39.86 -13.02 -4.19
CA ILE A 18 41.21 -12.57 -4.57
C ILE A 18 42.19 -12.90 -3.46
N LEU A 19 41.76 -12.67 -2.21
CA LEU A 19 42.47 -13.03 -0.97
C LEU A 19 41.44 -13.64 -0.01
N ASP A 20 41.88 -14.32 1.04
CA ASP A 20 40.97 -14.95 2.00
C ASP A 20 39.96 -13.98 2.63
N TRP A 21 40.33 -12.69 2.68
CA TRP A 21 39.54 -11.63 3.24
C TRP A 21 38.95 -10.66 2.17
N LEU A 22 39.28 -10.84 0.86
CA LEU A 22 38.88 -9.94 -0.22
C LEU A 22 38.16 -10.70 -1.33
N THR A 23 36.91 -10.34 -1.57
CA THR A 23 36.09 -10.89 -2.64
C THR A 23 35.63 -9.79 -3.59
N VAL A 24 35.71 -10.04 -4.88
CA VAL A 24 35.13 -9.18 -5.92
C VAL A 24 34.02 -9.94 -6.61
N SER A 25 32.88 -9.29 -6.80
CA SER A 25 31.76 -9.86 -7.54
C SER A 25 31.14 -8.85 -8.50
N GLY A 26 30.67 -9.35 -9.62
CA GLY A 26 29.86 -8.61 -10.59
C GLY A 26 28.58 -9.38 -10.89
N ARG A 27 27.49 -8.68 -11.02
CA ARG A 27 26.17 -9.26 -11.33
C ARG A 27 25.55 -8.50 -12.48
N VAL A 28 24.94 -9.24 -13.39
CA VAL A 28 24.09 -8.70 -14.43
C VAL A 28 22.79 -9.47 -14.43
N ARG A 29 21.67 -8.76 -14.44
CA ARG A 29 20.33 -9.34 -14.46
C ARG A 29 19.50 -8.63 -15.51
N LEU A 30 18.85 -9.41 -16.36
CA LEU A 30 17.87 -8.94 -17.32
C LEU A 30 16.53 -9.61 -16.99
N ASP A 31 15.53 -8.82 -16.65
CA ASP A 31 14.17 -9.25 -16.50
C ASP A 31 13.33 -8.74 -17.66
N ASN A 32 12.49 -9.61 -18.22
CA ASN A 32 11.53 -9.27 -19.25
C ASN A 32 10.18 -9.88 -18.86
N SER A 33 9.19 -9.03 -18.67
CA SER A 33 7.82 -9.42 -18.36
C SER A 33 6.91 -8.98 -19.49
N ASN A 34 6.07 -9.88 -19.98
CA ASN A 34 5.03 -9.59 -20.95
C ASN A 34 3.69 -9.84 -20.30
N ASN A 35 2.83 -8.83 -20.32
CA ASN A 35 1.49 -8.89 -19.78
C ASN A 35 0.48 -8.62 -20.90
N ASP A 36 -0.32 -9.64 -21.21
CA ASP A 36 -1.42 -9.56 -22.15
C ASP A 36 -2.74 -9.47 -21.36
N TYR A 37 -3.36 -8.31 -21.39
CA TYR A 37 -4.65 -8.06 -20.77
C TYR A 37 -5.73 -7.99 -21.84
N THR A 38 -6.79 -8.79 -21.67
CA THR A 38 -7.93 -8.79 -22.57
C THR A 38 -9.22 -8.49 -21.81
N GLU A 39 -9.97 -7.53 -22.33
CA GLU A 39 -11.25 -7.08 -21.79
C GLU A 39 -12.36 -7.44 -22.78
N LYS A 40 -13.44 -8.06 -22.29
CA LYS A 40 -14.62 -8.43 -23.08
C LYS A 40 -15.86 -8.08 -22.27
N PHE A 41 -16.67 -7.17 -22.78
CA PHE A 41 -18.03 -6.94 -22.31
C PHE A 41 -19.01 -7.48 -23.34
N TYR A 42 -19.91 -8.34 -22.90
CA TYR A 42 -20.91 -8.95 -23.77
C TYR A 42 -22.08 -8.01 -24.01
N ALA A 43 -22.86 -8.27 -25.05
CA ALA A 43 -24.03 -7.47 -25.45
C ALA A 43 -25.10 -7.35 -24.36
N SER A 44 -25.12 -8.26 -23.38
CA SER A 44 -26.01 -8.18 -22.20
C SER A 44 -25.54 -7.18 -21.15
N THR A 45 -24.33 -6.61 -21.28
CA THR A 45 -23.81 -5.61 -20.37
C THR A 45 -24.53 -4.27 -20.57
N ASN A 46 -24.73 -3.53 -19.48
CA ASN A 46 -25.29 -2.18 -19.56
C ASN A 46 -24.50 -1.31 -20.55
N THR A 47 -25.21 -0.65 -21.46
CA THR A 47 -24.62 0.13 -22.55
C THR A 47 -23.74 1.29 -22.09
N GLN A 48 -23.90 1.79 -20.88
CA GLN A 48 -22.99 2.78 -20.29
C GLN A 48 -21.56 2.21 -20.12
N LEU A 49 -21.44 0.90 -19.86
CA LEU A 49 -20.14 0.22 -19.71
C LEU A 49 -19.53 -0.22 -21.05
N THR A 50 -20.34 -0.31 -22.11
CA THR A 50 -19.93 -0.68 -23.45
C THR A 50 -19.80 0.53 -24.40
N GLU A 51 -19.68 1.74 -23.86
CA GLU A 51 -19.57 2.99 -24.62
C GLU A 51 -20.73 3.16 -25.61
N SER A 52 -21.94 2.87 -25.14
CA SER A 52 -23.21 2.93 -25.86
C SER A 52 -23.39 1.87 -26.96
N SER A 53 -22.60 0.79 -26.98
CA SER A 53 -22.81 -0.32 -27.90
C SER A 53 -23.72 -1.36 -27.28
N SER A 54 -24.77 -1.77 -28.02
CA SER A 54 -25.61 -2.92 -27.66
C SER A 54 -25.00 -4.28 -28.04
N ARG A 55 -23.84 -4.28 -28.71
CA ARG A 55 -23.18 -5.47 -29.28
C ARG A 55 -21.99 -5.94 -28.48
N GLY A 56 -21.52 -5.14 -27.51
CA GLY A 56 -20.41 -5.44 -26.60
C GLY A 56 -19.21 -4.49 -26.77
N LEU A 57 -18.16 -4.76 -26.02
CA LEU A 57 -16.90 -4.02 -26.06
C LEU A 57 -15.73 -4.97 -26.00
N TYR A 58 -14.66 -4.63 -26.69
CA TYR A 58 -13.43 -5.41 -26.70
C TYR A 58 -12.21 -4.53 -26.50
N GLY A 59 -11.28 -5.01 -25.65
CA GLY A 59 -10.01 -4.35 -25.41
C GLY A 59 -8.86 -5.35 -25.32
N ILE A 60 -7.71 -4.96 -25.88
CA ILE A 60 -6.43 -5.64 -25.72
C ILE A 60 -5.42 -4.61 -25.26
N THR A 61 -4.68 -4.95 -24.21
CA THR A 61 -3.49 -4.21 -23.79
C THR A 61 -2.33 -5.17 -23.72
N LYS A 62 -1.26 -4.87 -24.43
CA LYS A 62 0.01 -5.60 -24.39
C LYS A 62 1.06 -4.72 -23.77
N THR A 63 1.60 -5.14 -22.64
CA THR A 63 2.66 -4.41 -21.93
C THR A 63 3.91 -5.26 -21.88
N GLN A 64 5.04 -4.67 -22.20
CA GLN A 64 6.34 -5.26 -22.05
C GLN A 64 7.17 -4.42 -21.08
N ASP A 65 7.54 -5.02 -19.96
CA ASP A 65 8.42 -4.42 -18.97
C ASP A 65 9.79 -5.08 -19.03
N LYS A 66 10.82 -4.27 -19.16
CA LYS A 66 12.23 -4.69 -19.19
C LYS A 66 13.00 -4.01 -18.09
N GLN A 67 13.80 -4.78 -17.38
CA GLN A 67 14.76 -4.25 -16.41
C GLN A 67 16.13 -4.84 -16.66
N LEU A 68 17.09 -3.97 -16.91
CA LEU A 68 18.51 -4.30 -16.89
C LEU A 68 19.09 -3.78 -15.58
N TYR A 69 19.68 -4.68 -14.80
CA TYR A 69 20.41 -4.33 -13.59
C TYR A 69 21.82 -4.88 -13.66
N ALA A 70 22.79 -4.06 -13.32
CA ALA A 70 24.19 -4.48 -13.19
C ALA A 70 24.79 -3.87 -11.94
N ASP A 71 25.64 -4.62 -11.24
CA ASP A 71 26.43 -4.12 -10.13
C ASP A 71 27.81 -4.76 -10.07
N PHE A 72 28.72 -4.05 -9.42
CA PHE A 72 29.97 -4.59 -8.95
C PHE A 72 30.07 -4.37 -7.44
N LEU A 73 30.71 -5.29 -6.75
CA LEU A 73 30.89 -5.25 -5.31
C LEU A 73 32.27 -5.77 -4.94
N VAL A 74 33.00 -4.99 -4.17
CA VAL A 74 34.21 -5.37 -3.47
C VAL A 74 33.87 -5.58 -2.01
N SER A 75 34.04 -6.80 -1.51
CA SER A 75 33.72 -7.18 -0.13
C SER A 75 35.00 -7.52 0.62
N ILE A 76 35.16 -6.93 1.78
CA ILE A 76 36.25 -7.15 2.72
C ILE A 76 35.65 -7.81 3.96
N ASN A 77 36.24 -8.93 4.38
CA ASN A 77 35.91 -9.60 5.65
C ASN A 77 37.21 -10.02 6.30
N LYS A 78 37.66 -9.26 7.29
CA LYS A 78 38.98 -9.43 7.89
C LYS A 78 38.92 -9.33 9.40
N TYR A 79 39.65 -10.25 10.04
CA TYR A 79 39.94 -10.20 11.46
C TYR A 79 41.33 -9.64 11.68
N PHE A 80 41.48 -8.77 12.65
CA PHE A 80 42.76 -8.20 13.09
C PHE A 80 43.00 -8.66 14.53
N GLY A 81 43.89 -9.66 14.68
CA GLY A 81 44.04 -10.39 15.94
C GLY A 81 42.78 -11.13 16.33
N GLU A 82 42.58 -11.30 17.64
CA GLU A 82 41.40 -11.99 18.20
C GLU A 82 40.25 -11.05 18.52
N ASP A 83 40.50 -9.74 18.61
CA ASP A 83 39.58 -8.75 19.14
C ASP A 83 38.78 -8.02 18.08
N TRP A 84 39.36 -7.75 16.91
CA TRP A 84 38.73 -6.86 15.91
C TRP A 84 38.26 -7.59 14.66
N SER A 85 37.06 -7.27 14.22
CA SER A 85 36.53 -7.71 12.93
C SER A 85 36.11 -6.53 12.09
N LEU A 86 36.40 -6.57 10.78
CA LEU A 86 35.96 -5.60 9.79
C LEU A 86 35.23 -6.32 8.67
N GLN A 87 33.96 -5.95 8.47
CA GLN A 87 33.21 -6.29 7.28
C GLN A 87 32.92 -5.00 6.51
N ALA A 88 33.42 -4.90 5.30
CA ALA A 88 33.20 -3.70 4.49
C ALA A 88 32.82 -4.07 3.06
N ASN A 89 31.98 -3.27 2.45
CA ASN A 89 31.58 -3.40 1.06
C ASN A 89 31.68 -2.04 0.37
N VAL A 90 32.22 -2.02 -0.83
CA VAL A 90 32.23 -0.86 -1.71
C VAL A 90 31.75 -1.32 -3.08
N GLY A 91 30.83 -0.61 -3.68
CA GLY A 91 30.29 -1.01 -4.96
C GLY A 91 29.55 0.09 -5.68
N GLY A 92 29.17 -0.23 -6.91
CA GLY A 92 28.31 0.61 -7.74
C GLY A 92 27.26 -0.22 -8.44
N SER A 93 26.14 0.38 -8.76
CA SER A 93 25.07 -0.28 -9.48
C SER A 93 24.48 0.62 -10.57
N PHE A 94 23.93 -0.02 -11.58
CA PHE A 94 23.21 0.56 -12.67
C PHE A 94 21.86 -0.16 -12.82
N SER A 95 20.78 0.59 -12.92
CA SER A 95 19.43 0.07 -13.16
C SER A 95 18.81 0.86 -14.31
N ASP A 96 18.26 0.16 -15.30
CA ASP A 96 17.51 0.70 -16.42
C ASP A 96 16.19 -0.05 -16.53
N ILE A 97 15.09 0.65 -16.31
CA ILE A 97 13.74 0.10 -16.33
C ILE A 97 12.98 0.76 -17.46
N ARG A 98 12.36 -0.05 -18.30
CA ARG A 98 11.57 0.42 -19.44
C ARG A 98 10.25 -0.34 -19.49
N SER A 99 9.18 0.39 -19.73
CA SER A 99 7.86 -0.16 -20.01
C SER A 99 7.36 0.38 -21.33
N ASP A 100 6.86 -0.51 -22.19
CA ASP A 100 6.22 -0.21 -23.46
C ASP A 100 4.85 -0.88 -23.47
N ALA A 101 3.79 -0.13 -23.75
CA ALA A 101 2.42 -0.65 -23.81
C ALA A 101 1.73 -0.25 -25.12
N MET A 102 1.00 -1.19 -25.68
CA MET A 102 0.10 -0.96 -26.80
C MET A 102 -1.32 -1.34 -26.37
N LYS A 103 -2.26 -0.42 -26.52
CA LYS A 103 -3.66 -0.59 -26.15
C LYS A 103 -4.57 -0.29 -27.32
N THR A 104 -5.51 -1.22 -27.57
CA THR A 104 -6.63 -1.01 -28.47
C THR A 104 -7.89 -1.40 -27.70
N ARG A 105 -8.84 -0.46 -27.53
CA ARG A 105 -10.07 -0.67 -26.78
C ARG A 105 -11.20 0.15 -27.41
N GLY A 106 -12.33 -0.50 -27.67
CA GLY A 106 -13.49 0.21 -28.19
C GLY A 106 -14.74 -0.64 -28.18
N PRO A 107 -15.90 0.00 -28.40
CA PRO A 107 -17.16 -0.71 -28.57
C PRO A 107 -17.18 -1.49 -29.88
N ILE A 108 -17.87 -2.62 -29.90
CA ILE A 108 -18.22 -3.28 -31.16
C ILE A 108 -19.11 -2.33 -31.96
N ALA A 109 -18.86 -2.20 -33.27
CA ALA A 109 -19.55 -1.26 -34.12
C ALA A 109 -21.08 -1.45 -34.06
N ASP A 110 -21.79 -0.43 -33.55
CA ASP A 110 -23.23 -0.43 -33.35
C ASP A 110 -23.76 0.94 -33.77
N GLY A 111 -24.26 1.02 -35.00
CA GLY A 111 -24.63 2.30 -35.63
C GLY A 111 -23.45 3.18 -36.08
N GLY A 112 -22.27 2.61 -36.23
CA GLY A 112 -21.04 3.21 -36.74
C GLY A 112 -20.26 2.22 -37.61
N ASP A 113 -19.18 2.68 -38.20
CA ASP A 113 -18.33 1.88 -39.06
C ASP A 113 -17.39 0.98 -38.23
N ALA A 114 -17.30 -0.30 -38.57
CA ALA A 114 -16.28 -1.19 -38.09
C ALA A 114 -14.95 -1.01 -38.86
N PHE A 115 -13.82 -1.39 -38.28
CA PHE A 115 -12.52 -1.41 -38.99
C PHE A 115 -12.52 -2.29 -40.24
N SER A 116 -13.39 -3.30 -40.28
CA SER A 116 -13.61 -4.16 -41.46
C SER A 116 -14.27 -3.43 -42.62
N GLY A 117 -14.76 -2.19 -42.42
CA GLY A 117 -15.55 -1.45 -43.41
C GLY A 117 -17.07 -1.73 -43.34
N GLU A 118 -17.49 -2.64 -42.43
CA GLU A 118 -18.92 -2.93 -42.23
C GLU A 118 -19.57 -1.83 -41.36
N PRO A 119 -20.79 -1.38 -41.71
CA PRO A 119 -21.46 -0.33 -40.94
C PRO A 119 -21.92 -0.78 -39.55
N VAL A 120 -22.09 -2.07 -39.34
CA VAL A 120 -22.54 -2.69 -38.07
C VAL A 120 -21.73 -3.92 -37.79
N GLY A 121 -21.17 -4.00 -36.58
CA GLY A 121 -20.35 -5.14 -36.17
C GLY A 121 -21.17 -6.38 -35.76
N LEU A 122 -20.51 -7.53 -35.74
CA LEU A 122 -21.07 -8.79 -35.27
C LEU A 122 -21.16 -8.79 -33.73
N THR A 123 -22.33 -9.09 -33.19
CA THR A 123 -22.59 -9.14 -31.73
C THR A 123 -21.69 -10.18 -31.05
N ASN A 124 -21.04 -9.79 -29.95
CA ASN A 124 -20.15 -10.62 -29.15
C ASN A 124 -18.96 -11.24 -29.93
N TYR A 125 -18.63 -10.73 -31.10
CA TYR A 125 -17.45 -11.14 -31.85
C TYR A 125 -16.27 -10.22 -31.49
N PHE A 126 -15.40 -10.71 -30.61
CA PHE A 126 -14.31 -9.95 -29.99
C PHE A 126 -13.03 -9.97 -30.85
N ALA A 127 -13.00 -9.10 -31.84
CA ALA A 127 -11.87 -8.92 -32.74
C ALA A 127 -11.72 -7.42 -33.06
N ILE A 128 -10.47 -6.95 -33.29
CA ILE A 128 -10.18 -5.54 -33.53
C ILE A 128 -10.93 -5.02 -34.75
N GLN A 129 -10.98 -5.78 -35.84
CA GLN A 129 -11.67 -5.42 -37.07
C GLN A 129 -13.19 -5.24 -36.91
N ASN A 130 -13.77 -5.72 -35.80
CA ASN A 130 -15.18 -5.62 -35.49
C ASN A 130 -15.54 -4.40 -34.62
N LEU A 131 -14.53 -3.65 -34.20
CA LEU A 131 -14.72 -2.45 -33.37
C LEU A 131 -15.07 -1.24 -34.24
N SER A 132 -15.76 -0.27 -33.63
CA SER A 132 -16.05 1.02 -34.25
C SER A 132 -14.76 1.78 -34.54
N ALA A 133 -14.51 2.12 -35.80
CA ALA A 133 -13.31 2.83 -36.22
C ALA A 133 -13.21 4.23 -35.59
N SER A 134 -14.37 4.89 -35.41
CA SER A 134 -14.46 6.26 -34.86
C SER A 134 -14.36 6.33 -33.34
N LYS A 135 -14.79 5.27 -32.61
CA LYS A 135 -14.83 5.27 -31.13
C LYS A 135 -13.69 4.50 -30.50
N THR A 136 -12.93 3.72 -31.26
CA THR A 136 -11.85 2.88 -30.71
C THR A 136 -10.62 3.70 -30.35
N GLN A 137 -10.22 3.62 -29.10
CA GLN A 137 -8.97 4.15 -28.60
C GLN A 137 -7.79 3.30 -29.08
N ARG A 138 -6.73 3.95 -29.57
CA ARG A 138 -5.47 3.34 -29.99
C ARG A 138 -4.36 4.13 -29.35
N LEU A 139 -3.67 3.51 -28.41
CA LEU A 139 -2.65 4.16 -27.63
C LEU A 139 -1.36 3.33 -27.69
N GLN A 140 -0.26 4.03 -27.82
CA GLN A 140 1.07 3.50 -27.57
C GLN A 140 1.70 4.40 -26.52
N GLU A 141 2.05 3.79 -25.40
CA GLU A 141 2.57 4.46 -24.22
C GLU A 141 3.88 3.80 -23.82
N GLY A 142 4.79 4.57 -23.27
CA GLY A 142 6.04 4.00 -22.75
C GLY A 142 6.77 4.99 -21.86
N TRP A 143 7.65 4.43 -21.04
CA TRP A 143 8.50 5.21 -20.16
C TRP A 143 9.82 4.49 -19.88
N ARG A 144 10.83 5.25 -19.49
CA ARG A 144 12.13 4.74 -19.11
C ARG A 144 12.66 5.48 -17.90
N GLU A 145 13.25 4.73 -16.99
CA GLU A 145 13.94 5.25 -15.81
C GLU A 145 15.32 4.62 -15.69
N GLN A 146 16.31 5.44 -15.37
CA GLN A 146 17.65 4.98 -15.09
C GLN A 146 18.10 5.49 -13.73
N THR A 147 18.85 4.67 -13.01
CA THR A 147 19.52 5.06 -11.77
C THR A 147 20.94 4.51 -11.77
N GLN A 148 21.90 5.37 -11.52
CA GLN A 148 23.28 5.01 -11.23
C GLN A 148 23.54 5.23 -9.74
N SER A 149 24.37 4.39 -9.14
CA SER A 149 24.61 4.46 -7.71
C SER A 149 26.04 4.08 -7.36
N LEU A 150 26.58 4.77 -6.35
CA LEU A 150 27.79 4.36 -5.65
C LEU A 150 27.47 4.20 -4.17
N PHE A 151 27.95 3.14 -3.56
CA PHE A 151 27.68 2.85 -2.16
C PHE A 151 28.86 2.21 -1.44
N ALA A 152 28.92 2.45 -0.15
CA ALA A 152 29.86 1.81 0.76
C ALA A 152 29.18 1.47 2.09
N SER A 153 29.58 0.37 2.69
CA SER A 153 29.19 0.00 4.05
C SER A 153 30.39 -0.56 4.78
N ALA A 154 30.49 -0.30 6.08
CA ALA A 154 31.49 -0.88 6.96
C ALA A 154 30.88 -1.23 8.31
N GLU A 155 31.14 -2.41 8.81
CA GLU A 155 30.86 -2.81 10.19
C GLU A 155 32.17 -3.17 10.87
N LEU A 156 32.45 -2.48 11.97
CA LEU A 156 33.58 -2.72 12.83
C LEU A 156 33.09 -3.39 14.10
N GLY A 157 33.57 -4.60 14.38
CA GLY A 157 33.29 -5.35 15.58
C GLY A 157 34.50 -5.36 16.52
N TYR A 158 34.27 -5.23 17.83
CA TYR A 158 35.27 -5.36 18.87
C TYR A 158 34.84 -6.40 19.92
N LYS A 159 35.65 -7.42 20.09
CA LYS A 159 35.45 -8.55 21.04
C LYS A 159 34.09 -9.22 20.91
N ASN A 160 33.50 -9.25 19.71
CA ASN A 160 32.15 -9.74 19.45
C ASN A 160 31.07 -9.12 20.36
N THR A 161 31.38 -8.00 20.99
CA THR A 161 30.56 -7.32 22.00
C THR A 161 30.05 -5.99 21.46
N TYR A 162 30.92 -5.17 20.88
CA TYR A 162 30.59 -3.85 20.35
C TYR A 162 30.65 -3.87 18.84
N PHE A 163 29.64 -3.27 18.21
CA PHE A 163 29.57 -3.17 16.76
C PHE A 163 29.21 -1.73 16.36
N LEU A 164 29.95 -1.20 15.39
CA LEU A 164 29.69 0.08 14.75
C LEU A 164 29.47 -0.15 13.26
N THR A 165 28.31 0.22 12.75
CA THR A 165 27.96 0.10 11.33
C THR A 165 27.84 1.48 10.72
N LEU A 166 28.53 1.72 9.61
CA LEU A 166 28.48 2.95 8.83
C LEU A 166 28.06 2.61 7.40
N THR A 167 27.12 3.34 6.84
CA THR A 167 26.76 3.19 5.43
C THR A 167 26.64 4.54 4.75
N GLY A 168 26.94 4.56 3.47
CA GLY A 168 26.72 5.73 2.64
C GLY A 168 26.41 5.29 1.22
N ARG A 169 25.45 5.96 0.59
CA ARG A 169 25.08 5.74 -0.80
C ARG A 169 24.76 7.06 -1.47
N ASN A 170 25.14 7.21 -2.73
CA ASN A 170 24.74 8.30 -3.59
C ASN A 170 24.07 7.76 -4.84
N ASP A 171 22.87 8.25 -5.14
CA ASP A 171 22.10 7.87 -6.32
C ASP A 171 21.96 9.05 -7.29
N TRP A 172 22.07 8.75 -8.58
CA TRP A 172 21.83 9.67 -9.71
C TRP A 172 20.63 9.13 -10.52
N PRO A 173 19.38 9.38 -10.08
CA PRO A 173 18.22 8.95 -10.83
C PRO A 173 17.92 9.90 -12.00
N SER A 174 17.41 9.34 -13.09
CA SER A 174 17.05 10.10 -14.30
C SER A 174 15.99 11.18 -14.06
N GLN A 175 15.14 11.01 -13.04
CA GLN A 175 14.14 12.00 -12.63
C GLN A 175 14.76 13.34 -12.24
N LEU A 176 16.01 13.33 -11.75
CA LEU A 176 16.76 14.54 -11.38
C LEU A 176 17.61 15.11 -12.52
N ALA A 177 17.65 14.48 -13.69
CA ALA A 177 18.53 14.89 -14.78
C ALA A 177 18.09 16.16 -15.50
N GLY A 178 16.83 16.58 -15.35
CA GLY A 178 16.27 17.73 -16.06
C GLY A 178 16.84 19.09 -15.61
N PRO A 179 16.67 20.15 -16.42
CA PRO A 179 17.19 21.48 -16.13
C PRO A 179 16.52 22.11 -14.88
N ASN A 180 15.29 21.71 -14.58
CA ASN A 180 14.49 22.27 -13.49
C ASN A 180 14.76 21.59 -12.13
N SER A 181 15.70 20.65 -12.06
CA SER A 181 16.10 20.03 -10.81
C SER A 181 17.38 20.66 -10.27
N ASN A 182 17.31 21.17 -9.03
CA ASN A 182 18.47 21.77 -8.35
C ASN A 182 19.51 20.73 -7.92
N SER A 183 19.12 19.49 -7.72
CA SER A 183 20.00 18.42 -7.31
C SER A 183 20.00 17.34 -8.39
N LYS A 184 21.18 16.93 -8.84
CA LYS A 184 21.35 15.84 -9.82
C LYS A 184 21.51 14.48 -9.15
N SER A 185 21.73 14.48 -7.84
CA SER A 185 21.91 13.28 -7.04
C SER A 185 21.50 13.55 -5.59
N PHE A 186 21.40 12.51 -4.82
CA PHE A 186 21.23 12.62 -3.36
C PHE A 186 22.07 11.57 -2.66
N PHE A 187 22.75 12.04 -1.60
CA PHE A 187 23.53 11.21 -0.71
C PHE A 187 22.71 10.87 0.55
N TYR A 188 22.77 9.61 0.99
CA TYR A 188 22.10 9.16 2.19
C TYR A 188 23.00 8.29 3.06
N PRO A 189 23.43 8.83 4.19
CA PRO A 189 24.23 8.14 5.18
C PRO A 189 23.38 7.41 6.23
N SER A 190 23.96 6.40 6.85
CA SER A 190 23.48 5.88 8.12
C SER A 190 24.62 5.55 9.07
N VAL A 191 24.32 5.61 10.37
CA VAL A 191 25.19 5.15 11.43
C VAL A 191 24.39 4.31 12.42
N GLY A 192 24.90 3.14 12.78
CA GLY A 192 24.30 2.25 13.75
C GLY A 192 25.35 1.74 14.75
N GLY A 193 24.92 1.55 15.98
CA GLY A 193 25.74 0.93 17.01
C GLY A 193 24.96 -0.15 17.74
N SER A 194 25.64 -1.21 18.16
CA SER A 194 25.04 -2.22 19.02
C SER A 194 26.04 -2.80 20.02
N VAL A 195 25.50 -3.20 21.16
CA VAL A 195 26.28 -3.80 22.24
C VAL A 195 25.58 -5.09 22.67
N VAL A 196 26.35 -6.19 22.70
CA VAL A 196 25.91 -7.48 23.23
C VAL A 196 26.22 -7.48 24.73
N LEU A 197 25.24 -7.05 25.53
CA LEU A 197 25.41 -6.90 26.97
C LEU A 197 25.67 -8.20 27.68
N SER A 198 25.18 -9.34 27.17
CA SER A 198 25.44 -10.67 27.73
C SER A 198 26.92 -11.05 27.73
N GLU A 199 27.73 -10.52 26.79
CA GLU A 199 29.18 -10.74 26.76
C GLU A 199 29.93 -9.93 27.81
N LEU A 200 29.33 -8.86 28.35
CA LEU A 200 29.88 -8.05 29.44
C LEU A 200 29.55 -8.61 30.83
N MET A 201 28.73 -9.64 30.91
CA MET A 201 28.20 -10.21 32.13
C MET A 201 28.68 -11.67 32.30
N PRO A 202 29.96 -11.93 32.68
CA PRO A 202 30.52 -13.27 32.71
C PRO A 202 29.80 -14.21 33.68
N ASN A 203 29.17 -13.67 34.72
CA ASN A 203 28.45 -14.44 35.74
C ASN A 203 26.92 -14.51 35.43
N LEU A 204 26.50 -14.17 34.24
CA LEU A 204 25.09 -14.23 33.84
C LEU A 204 24.60 -15.69 33.84
N ASN A 205 23.54 -15.97 34.59
CA ASN A 205 22.91 -17.28 34.55
C ASN A 205 22.18 -17.47 33.22
N LYS A 206 22.80 -18.22 32.30
CA LYS A 206 22.30 -18.47 30.95
C LYS A 206 20.97 -19.23 30.89
N ASP A 207 20.55 -19.86 31.98
CA ASP A 207 19.25 -20.51 32.08
C ASP A 207 18.11 -19.49 32.16
N TYR A 208 18.38 -18.32 32.77
CA TYR A 208 17.40 -17.24 32.86
C TYR A 208 17.55 -16.18 31.75
N LEU A 209 18.79 -15.82 31.38
CA LEU A 209 19.09 -14.82 30.38
C LEU A 209 20.32 -15.22 29.58
N SER A 210 20.12 -15.78 28.39
CA SER A 210 21.23 -16.30 27.56
C SER A 210 21.79 -15.27 26.57
N PHE A 211 21.02 -14.27 26.21
CA PHE A 211 21.43 -13.25 25.25
C PHE A 211 20.68 -11.95 25.50
N ILE A 212 21.38 -10.82 25.47
CA ILE A 212 20.82 -9.49 25.47
C ILE A 212 21.68 -8.58 24.60
N LYS A 213 21.06 -7.94 23.60
CA LYS A 213 21.69 -6.98 22.70
C LYS A 213 20.84 -5.72 22.63
N VAL A 214 21.46 -4.58 22.84
CA VAL A 214 20.86 -3.26 22.60
C VAL A 214 21.43 -2.71 21.30
N ARG A 215 20.59 -2.13 20.47
CA ARG A 215 20.97 -1.48 19.20
C ARG A 215 20.35 -0.09 19.08
N GLY A 216 21.04 0.81 18.41
CA GLY A 216 20.53 2.11 18.03
C GLY A 216 21.07 2.50 16.68
N SER A 217 20.26 3.16 15.86
CA SER A 217 20.69 3.65 14.56
C SER A 217 20.05 4.99 14.22
N TRP A 218 20.73 5.71 13.36
CA TRP A 218 20.23 6.88 12.67
C TRP A 218 20.50 6.76 11.17
N ALA A 219 19.52 7.14 10.36
CA ALA A 219 19.62 7.13 8.91
C ALA A 219 18.97 8.37 8.30
N SER A 220 19.54 8.85 7.21
CA SER A 220 18.96 9.91 6.39
C SER A 220 18.81 9.37 4.97
N VAL A 221 17.57 9.04 4.57
CA VAL A 221 17.28 8.41 3.27
C VAL A 221 16.66 9.44 2.33
N GLY A 222 17.18 9.51 1.10
CA GLY A 222 16.61 10.31 0.02
C GLY A 222 15.71 9.47 -0.88
N SER A 223 14.69 10.10 -1.48
CA SER A 223 13.85 9.51 -2.51
C SER A 223 13.66 10.51 -3.66
N ALA A 224 13.73 10.01 -4.89
CA ALA A 224 13.39 10.82 -6.05
C ALA A 224 11.88 11.05 -6.11
N PHE A 225 11.47 12.11 -6.78
CA PHE A 225 10.07 12.37 -7.08
C PHE A 225 9.60 11.59 -8.33
N SER A 226 8.29 11.65 -8.61
CA SER A 226 7.69 10.97 -9.76
C SER A 226 8.27 11.41 -11.10
N ARG A 227 8.22 10.52 -12.10
CA ARG A 227 8.64 10.83 -13.47
C ARG A 227 7.95 12.08 -14.00
N TYR A 228 8.66 12.82 -14.86
CA TYR A 228 8.16 13.99 -15.61
C TYR A 228 7.70 15.18 -14.76
N LEU A 229 7.79 15.10 -13.43
CA LEU A 229 7.37 16.18 -12.54
C LEU A 229 8.20 17.46 -12.74
N ALA A 230 9.48 17.30 -13.01
CA ALA A 230 10.41 18.42 -13.27
C ALA A 230 10.33 18.95 -14.71
N ASN A 231 9.79 18.17 -15.63
CA ASN A 231 9.80 18.50 -17.06
C ASN A 231 8.38 18.33 -17.62
N PRO A 232 7.74 19.41 -18.03
CA PRO A 232 6.45 19.33 -18.67
C PRO A 232 6.58 18.52 -19.97
N HIS A 233 5.55 17.75 -20.26
CA HIS A 233 5.47 16.93 -21.46
C HIS A 233 4.09 17.04 -22.10
N TYR A 234 4.00 16.64 -23.34
CA TYR A 234 2.73 16.54 -24.03
C TYR A 234 2.06 15.22 -23.71
N GLU A 235 0.75 15.26 -23.49
CA GLU A 235 -0.10 14.09 -23.29
C GLU A 235 -1.04 13.93 -24.49
N TRP A 236 -1.17 12.70 -24.97
CA TRP A 236 -2.15 12.40 -26.01
C TRP A 236 -3.54 12.24 -25.38
N ASN A 237 -4.46 13.12 -25.78
CA ASN A 237 -5.85 12.99 -25.40
C ASN A 237 -6.58 12.13 -26.43
N SER A 238 -6.88 10.89 -26.08
CA SER A 238 -7.53 9.92 -26.95
C SER A 238 -8.99 10.28 -27.27
N SER A 239 -9.64 11.09 -26.44
CA SER A 239 -11.02 11.54 -26.67
C SER A 239 -11.12 12.66 -27.69
N SER A 240 -10.15 13.57 -27.72
CA SER A 240 -10.10 14.68 -28.69
C SER A 240 -9.21 14.37 -29.90
N GLY A 241 -8.38 13.32 -29.86
CA GLY A 241 -7.40 13.01 -30.89
C GLY A 241 -6.30 14.06 -31.04
N GLN A 242 -5.96 14.77 -29.98
CA GLN A 242 -5.00 15.87 -30.00
C GLN A 242 -3.95 15.73 -28.89
N TRP A 243 -2.79 16.31 -29.14
CA TRP A 243 -1.78 16.50 -28.09
C TRP A 243 -2.15 17.71 -27.23
N SER A 244 -2.14 17.55 -25.92
CA SER A 244 -2.34 18.62 -24.94
C SER A 244 -1.09 18.79 -24.08
N ILE A 245 -0.80 20.01 -23.70
CA ILE A 245 0.21 20.29 -22.67
C ILE A 245 -0.43 19.96 -21.32
N THR A 246 0.38 19.39 -20.41
CA THR A 246 -0.07 19.19 -19.03
C THR A 246 -0.59 20.49 -18.44
N THR A 247 -1.73 20.42 -17.77
CA THR A 247 -2.34 21.57 -17.07
C THR A 247 -1.73 21.79 -15.68
N GLN A 248 -0.75 20.98 -15.29
CA GLN A 248 -0.04 21.12 -14.04
C GLN A 248 1.14 22.08 -14.20
N TYR A 249 1.25 23.04 -13.28
CA TYR A 249 2.36 23.97 -13.28
C TYR A 249 3.68 23.22 -13.02
N PRO A 250 4.68 23.31 -13.89
CA PRO A 250 5.95 22.62 -13.70
C PRO A 250 6.70 23.21 -12.51
N LEU A 251 7.14 22.36 -11.61
CA LEU A 251 7.97 22.78 -10.49
C LEU A 251 9.40 23.06 -10.94
N TYR A 252 9.90 24.21 -10.53
CA TYR A 252 11.31 24.57 -10.59
C TYR A 252 11.92 24.35 -9.20
N ASN A 253 13.20 24.02 -9.15
CA ASN A 253 13.96 23.84 -7.89
C ASN A 253 13.55 22.64 -7.06
N LEU A 254 13.14 21.56 -7.71
CA LEU A 254 12.77 20.29 -7.06
C LEU A 254 13.94 19.75 -6.22
N LYS A 255 13.62 19.35 -4.99
CA LYS A 255 14.53 18.68 -4.06
C LYS A 255 14.05 17.24 -3.84
N PRO A 256 14.96 16.28 -3.66
CA PRO A 256 14.57 14.94 -3.22
C PRO A 256 13.81 15.00 -1.88
N GLU A 257 12.81 14.16 -1.73
CA GLU A 257 12.22 13.92 -0.42
C GLU A 257 13.29 13.32 0.49
N ARG A 258 13.33 13.72 1.76
CA ARG A 258 14.31 13.23 2.73
C ARG A 258 13.63 12.76 4.00
N THR A 259 13.88 11.52 4.36
CA THR A 259 13.45 10.93 5.62
C THR A 259 14.64 10.77 6.55
N ASN A 260 14.60 11.46 7.68
CA ASN A 260 15.53 11.24 8.80
C ASN A 260 14.84 10.38 9.85
N SER A 261 15.44 9.25 10.16
CA SER A 261 14.93 8.30 11.14
C SER A 261 15.97 7.97 12.19
N TRP A 262 15.51 7.65 13.37
CA TRP A 262 16.29 6.99 14.40
C TRP A 262 15.46 5.88 15.03
N GLU A 263 16.14 4.85 15.47
CA GLU A 263 15.54 3.70 16.13
C GLU A 263 16.41 3.18 17.26
N ILE A 264 15.76 2.61 18.25
CA ILE A 264 16.38 1.90 19.37
C ILE A 264 15.69 0.56 19.49
N GLY A 265 16.50 -0.50 19.62
CA GLY A 265 16.00 -1.86 19.71
C GLY A 265 16.68 -2.68 20.80
N LEU A 266 15.92 -3.63 21.30
CA LEU A 266 16.35 -4.63 22.27
C LEU A 266 16.05 -6.02 21.72
N ASN A 267 17.08 -6.87 21.65
CA ASN A 267 16.92 -8.31 21.39
C ASN A 267 17.32 -9.07 22.65
N MET A 268 16.49 -10.03 23.07
CA MET A 268 16.72 -10.79 24.29
C MET A 268 16.29 -12.24 24.12
N ARG A 269 17.10 -13.18 24.63
CA ARG A 269 16.73 -14.59 24.80
C ARG A 269 16.77 -14.92 26.29
N PHE A 270 15.65 -15.42 26.83
CA PHE A 270 15.49 -15.65 28.25
C PHE A 270 14.66 -16.91 28.52
N LEU A 271 14.80 -17.44 29.72
CA LEU A 271 14.14 -18.68 30.15
C LEU A 271 14.32 -19.83 29.15
N LYS A 272 15.50 -19.89 28.50
CA LYS A 272 15.91 -20.87 27.46
C LYS A 272 15.14 -20.82 26.16
N ASN A 273 13.81 -20.62 26.22
CA ASN A 273 12.88 -20.87 25.14
C ASN A 273 12.19 -19.61 24.60
N PHE A 274 12.36 -18.47 25.27
CA PHE A 274 11.76 -17.20 24.86
C PHE A 274 12.75 -16.33 24.09
N GLU A 275 12.26 -15.72 23.02
CA GLU A 275 12.97 -14.71 22.25
C GLU A 275 12.10 -13.46 22.11
N LEU A 276 12.62 -12.32 22.52
CA LEU A 276 11.97 -11.01 22.45
C LEU A 276 12.78 -10.08 21.55
N ASP A 277 12.11 -9.44 20.64
CA ASP A 277 12.59 -8.27 19.88
C ASP A 277 11.61 -7.11 20.08
N VAL A 278 12.12 -5.98 20.51
CA VAL A 278 11.36 -4.74 20.66
C VAL A 278 12.13 -3.63 19.97
N THR A 279 11.47 -2.88 19.12
CA THR A 279 12.03 -1.71 18.44
C THR A 279 11.09 -0.52 18.58
N TYR A 280 11.64 0.63 18.95
CA TYR A 280 10.97 1.91 18.86
C TYR A 280 11.65 2.74 17.78
N TYR A 281 10.86 3.38 16.91
CA TYR A 281 11.36 4.22 15.83
C TYR A 281 10.66 5.57 15.77
N ASN A 282 11.36 6.56 15.18
CA ASN A 282 10.82 7.85 14.85
C ASN A 282 11.43 8.32 13.52
N ALA A 283 10.60 8.55 12.53
CA ALA A 283 10.99 8.97 11.19
C ALA A 283 10.28 10.27 10.83
N LYS A 284 11.04 11.27 10.36
CA LYS A 284 10.53 12.53 9.84
C LYS A 284 10.87 12.66 8.36
N THR A 285 9.84 12.66 7.50
CA THR A 285 9.96 12.94 6.08
C THR A 285 9.76 14.43 5.84
N MET A 286 10.66 15.01 5.07
CA MET A 286 10.68 16.43 4.68
C MET A 286 10.69 16.58 3.17
N ASN A 287 10.33 17.74 2.66
CA ASN A 287 10.17 18.05 1.23
C ASN A 287 9.14 17.12 0.56
N GLN A 288 8.11 16.70 1.31
CA GLN A 288 7.07 15.86 0.74
C GLN A 288 6.29 16.64 -0.33
N THR A 289 6.09 15.99 -1.46
CA THR A 289 5.41 16.60 -2.61
C THR A 289 3.90 16.44 -2.47
N PHE A 290 3.19 17.57 -2.47
CA PHE A 290 1.74 17.63 -2.52
C PHE A 290 1.29 18.33 -3.80
N ASN A 291 0.08 18.01 -4.25
CA ASN A 291 -0.55 18.62 -5.40
C ASN A 291 -1.86 19.33 -4.99
N PRO A 292 -1.79 20.51 -4.39
CA PRO A 292 -2.99 21.27 -4.09
C PRO A 292 -3.63 21.77 -5.39
N GLN A 293 -4.96 21.69 -5.46
CA GLN A 293 -5.73 22.39 -6.47
C GLN A 293 -5.74 23.88 -6.11
N LEU A 294 -4.80 24.63 -6.63
CA LEU A 294 -4.79 26.08 -6.48
C LEU A 294 -5.41 26.69 -7.74
N PRO A 295 -6.35 27.63 -7.61
CA PRO A 295 -6.88 28.36 -8.74
C PRO A 295 -5.83 29.35 -9.24
N VAL A 296 -4.93 28.84 -10.06
CA VAL A 296 -3.93 29.68 -10.73
C VAL A 296 -4.37 29.82 -12.18
N SER A 297 -4.45 31.04 -12.68
CA SER A 297 -4.87 31.34 -14.04
C SER A 297 -4.04 30.53 -15.06
N GLY A 298 -4.71 29.69 -15.84
CA GLY A 298 -4.11 28.85 -16.87
C GLY A 298 -3.61 27.48 -16.42
N TRP A 299 -3.64 27.14 -15.12
CA TRP A 299 -3.16 25.87 -14.56
C TRP A 299 -4.21 25.24 -13.64
N SER A 300 -4.40 23.93 -13.72
CA SER A 300 -5.38 23.23 -12.90
C SER A 300 -4.82 22.81 -11.53
N ALA A 301 -3.51 22.65 -11.43
CA ALA A 301 -2.83 22.20 -10.23
C ALA A 301 -1.37 22.66 -10.19
N MET A 302 -0.79 22.67 -9.00
CA MET A 302 0.60 23.01 -8.77
C MET A 302 1.17 22.08 -7.70
N TYR A 303 2.32 21.49 -7.96
CA TYR A 303 3.03 20.73 -6.92
C TYR A 303 3.75 21.66 -5.95
N ILE A 304 3.73 21.31 -4.67
CA ILE A 304 4.52 21.98 -3.62
C ILE A 304 5.35 20.94 -2.87
N GLN A 305 6.57 21.33 -2.47
CA GLN A 305 7.53 20.48 -1.75
C GLN A 305 7.94 21.08 -0.42
N THR A 306 6.98 21.37 0.43
CA THR A 306 7.23 21.97 1.76
C THR A 306 6.74 21.10 2.90
N GLY A 307 6.01 20.02 2.59
CA GLY A 307 5.40 19.16 3.57
C GLY A 307 6.40 18.43 4.47
N ALA A 308 6.02 18.28 5.73
CA ALA A 308 6.74 17.45 6.68
C ALA A 308 5.77 16.54 7.44
N VAL A 309 6.10 15.24 7.47
CA VAL A 309 5.28 14.23 8.14
C VAL A 309 6.17 13.40 9.07
N ARG A 310 5.66 13.09 10.25
CA ARG A 310 6.32 12.24 11.23
C ARG A 310 5.57 10.91 11.36
N ASN A 311 6.33 9.82 11.36
CA ASN A 311 5.89 8.49 11.76
C ASN A 311 6.70 8.05 12.98
N SER A 312 6.02 7.59 14.03
CA SER A 312 6.69 7.03 15.20
C SER A 312 5.91 5.83 15.69
N GLY A 313 6.62 4.79 16.14
CA GLY A 313 5.94 3.56 16.51
C GLY A 313 6.80 2.60 17.29
N ILE A 314 6.15 1.52 17.70
CA ILE A 314 6.75 0.39 18.39
C ILE A 314 6.44 -0.88 17.62
N GLU A 315 7.44 -1.75 17.52
CA GLU A 315 7.32 -3.09 16.99
C GLU A 315 7.79 -4.07 18.05
N LEU A 316 7.04 -5.14 18.25
CA LEU A 316 7.31 -6.17 19.22
C LEU A 316 7.13 -7.55 18.58
N SER A 317 8.09 -8.44 18.81
CA SER A 317 8.00 -9.86 18.50
C SER A 317 8.41 -10.66 19.73
N LEU A 318 7.50 -11.51 20.21
CA LEU A 318 7.76 -12.45 21.30
C LEU A 318 7.51 -13.86 20.79
N ASN A 319 8.55 -14.68 20.79
CA ASN A 319 8.50 -16.06 20.36
C ASN A 319 8.82 -17.00 21.54
N TYR A 320 8.14 -18.13 21.55
CA TYR A 320 8.41 -19.23 22.46
C TYR A 320 8.46 -20.53 21.68
N LYS A 321 9.49 -21.35 21.92
CA LYS A 321 9.60 -22.66 21.30
C LYS A 321 10.15 -23.65 22.31
N ASN A 322 9.44 -24.76 22.48
CA ASN A 322 9.91 -25.87 23.30
C ASN A 322 9.51 -27.22 22.70
N THR A 323 10.33 -28.21 23.01
CA THR A 323 10.10 -29.60 22.58
C THR A 323 10.11 -30.51 23.81
N TRP A 324 9.01 -31.21 24.02
CA TRP A 324 8.84 -32.24 25.06
C TRP A 324 8.72 -33.61 24.38
N LYS A 325 9.78 -34.39 24.41
CA LYS A 325 9.84 -35.67 23.68
C LYS A 325 9.45 -35.51 22.20
N ASP A 326 8.33 -36.05 21.82
CA ASP A 326 7.82 -36.04 20.43
C ASP A 326 6.93 -34.84 20.12
N PHE A 327 6.66 -33.97 21.08
CA PHE A 327 5.79 -32.81 20.92
C PHE A 327 6.57 -31.51 20.93
N THR A 328 6.46 -30.70 19.87
CA THR A 328 7.00 -29.35 19.80
C THR A 328 5.88 -28.34 19.71
N TRP A 329 5.96 -27.33 20.55
CA TRP A 329 5.12 -26.14 20.45
C TRP A 329 6.00 -24.92 20.11
N ASP A 330 5.63 -24.25 19.03
CA ASP A 330 6.27 -23.01 18.54
C ASP A 330 5.18 -21.97 18.40
N THR A 331 5.20 -20.94 19.24
CA THR A 331 4.23 -19.86 19.24
C THR A 331 4.92 -18.51 19.18
N GLY A 332 4.27 -17.56 18.51
CA GLY A 332 4.82 -16.21 18.39
C GLY A 332 3.71 -15.17 18.34
N ILE A 333 3.92 -14.07 19.04
CA ILE A 333 3.07 -12.89 19.04
C ILE A 333 3.86 -11.76 18.42
N THR A 334 3.30 -11.09 17.43
CA THR A 334 3.84 -9.86 16.87
C THR A 334 2.84 -8.72 17.07
N PHE A 335 3.33 -7.57 17.42
CA PHE A 335 2.55 -6.35 17.55
C PHE A 335 3.29 -5.19 16.91
N SER A 336 2.55 -4.36 16.15
CA SER A 336 3.08 -3.11 15.60
C SER A 336 2.08 -1.97 15.79
N SER A 337 2.60 -0.80 16.10
CA SER A 337 1.82 0.44 16.20
C SER A 337 2.57 1.56 15.51
N ASN A 338 1.88 2.36 14.71
CA ASN A 338 2.42 3.55 14.07
C ASN A 338 1.52 4.76 14.32
N LYS A 339 2.11 5.86 14.75
CA LYS A 339 1.45 7.15 14.86
C LYS A 339 1.97 8.07 13.76
N ASN A 340 1.12 8.33 12.77
CA ASN A 340 1.37 9.29 11.72
C ASN A 340 0.92 10.69 12.17
N LYS A 341 1.72 11.72 11.89
CA LYS A 341 1.40 13.12 12.20
C LYS A 341 1.94 14.04 11.12
N ILE A 342 1.08 14.88 10.56
CA ILE A 342 1.44 15.97 9.67
C ILE A 342 1.99 17.10 10.54
N LEU A 343 3.21 17.53 10.28
CA LEU A 343 3.88 18.61 11.00
C LEU A 343 3.64 19.96 10.33
N THR A 344 3.81 19.98 9.00
CA THR A 344 3.59 21.14 8.12
C THR A 344 3.08 20.65 6.77
N LEU A 345 2.21 21.41 6.14
CA LEU A 345 1.79 21.22 4.75
C LEU A 345 2.53 22.19 3.82
N ALA A 346 2.27 23.47 3.96
CA ALA A 346 3.02 24.53 3.31
C ALA A 346 3.13 25.73 4.26
N ASP A 347 4.33 26.17 4.52
CA ASP A 347 4.59 27.35 5.31
C ASP A 347 5.49 28.30 4.53
N ASN A 348 5.00 29.52 4.28
CA ASN A 348 5.70 30.55 3.49
C ASN A 348 6.22 30.01 2.15
N ALA A 349 5.43 29.16 1.47
CA ALA A 349 5.73 28.67 0.14
C ALA A 349 5.54 29.80 -0.88
N ILE A 350 6.40 29.88 -1.86
CA ILE A 350 6.28 30.86 -2.95
C ILE A 350 5.34 30.29 -4.01
N ASN A 351 4.27 31.03 -4.33
CA ASN A 351 3.50 30.76 -5.53
C ASN A 351 4.36 31.09 -6.76
N PRO A 352 4.79 30.11 -7.56
CA PRO A 352 5.73 30.36 -8.63
C PRO A 352 5.14 31.21 -9.78
N VAL A 353 3.82 31.39 -9.83
CA VAL A 353 3.14 32.17 -10.85
C VAL A 353 3.00 33.63 -10.43
N THR A 354 2.59 33.88 -9.18
CA THR A 354 2.36 35.24 -8.67
C THR A 354 3.58 35.82 -7.93
N GLY A 355 4.49 34.98 -7.48
CA GLY A 355 5.63 35.35 -6.64
C GLY A 355 5.26 35.62 -5.17
N GLU A 356 3.98 35.48 -4.81
CA GLU A 356 3.50 35.74 -3.47
C GLU A 356 3.73 34.56 -2.53
N LEU A 357 3.93 34.84 -1.26
CA LEU A 357 4.01 33.83 -0.20
C LEU A 357 2.61 33.35 0.15
N PHE A 358 2.46 32.03 0.32
CA PHE A 358 1.24 31.44 0.82
C PHE A 358 1.54 30.33 1.83
N SER A 359 0.58 30.08 2.71
CA SER A 359 0.61 28.96 3.67
C SER A 359 -0.67 28.16 3.57
N LEU A 360 -0.56 26.85 3.72
CA LEU A 360 -1.69 25.93 3.71
C LEU A 360 -1.70 25.15 5.03
N SER A 361 -2.75 25.31 5.81
CA SER A 361 -3.00 24.52 7.03
C SER A 361 -3.89 23.30 6.75
N THR A 362 -4.59 23.27 5.62
CA THR A 362 -5.50 22.21 5.21
C THR A 362 -5.39 21.96 3.71
N LEU A 363 -5.41 20.69 3.31
CA LEU A 363 -5.36 20.28 1.90
C LEU A 363 -6.35 19.14 1.66
N ASN A 364 -7.25 19.32 0.69
CA ASN A 364 -8.18 18.27 0.25
C ASN A 364 -7.51 17.37 -0.79
N MET A 365 -7.36 16.08 -0.47
CA MET A 365 -6.71 15.07 -1.33
C MET A 365 -7.73 14.26 -2.14
N GLY A 366 -9.00 14.60 -2.08
CA GLY A 366 -10.04 13.83 -2.74
C GLY A 366 -10.73 12.84 -1.79
N GLY A 367 -11.46 11.91 -2.37
CA GLY A 367 -12.28 10.93 -1.66
C GLY A 367 -13.48 10.52 -2.50
N LEU A 368 -14.56 10.05 -1.87
CA LEU A 368 -15.76 9.59 -2.53
C LEU A 368 -17.00 10.31 -2.00
N GLY A 369 -17.75 10.98 -2.88
CA GLY A 369 -18.89 11.80 -2.47
C GLY A 369 -18.46 12.92 -1.52
N ASP A 370 -19.14 13.06 -0.39
CA ASP A 370 -18.80 14.04 0.65
C ASP A 370 -17.85 13.48 1.73
N ALA A 371 -17.40 12.23 1.62
CA ALA A 371 -16.31 11.68 2.42
C ALA A 371 -14.95 12.04 1.79
N ARG A 372 -14.15 12.88 2.48
CA ARG A 372 -12.89 13.42 1.93
C ARG A 372 -11.72 13.19 2.86
N PHE A 373 -10.57 12.86 2.25
CA PHE A 373 -9.29 12.88 2.94
C PHE A 373 -8.79 14.32 3.01
N LEU A 374 -8.72 14.85 4.22
CA LEU A 374 -8.19 16.18 4.45
C LEU A 374 -6.92 16.09 5.26
N LEU A 375 -5.84 16.55 4.67
CA LEU A 375 -4.60 16.76 5.38
C LEU A 375 -4.74 18.06 6.17
N LYS A 376 -4.62 17.97 7.49
CA LYS A 376 -4.57 19.12 8.40
C LYS A 376 -3.28 19.05 9.22
N GLU A 377 -2.64 20.18 9.47
CA GLU A 377 -1.50 20.23 10.37
C GLU A 377 -1.89 19.74 11.76
N GLY A 378 -1.05 18.91 12.34
CA GLY A 378 -1.34 18.21 13.60
C GLY A 378 -2.18 16.93 13.46
N GLY A 379 -2.86 16.73 12.33
CA GLY A 379 -3.63 15.54 11.99
C GLY A 379 -2.79 14.40 11.42
N SER A 380 -3.47 13.40 10.85
CA SER A 380 -2.88 12.23 10.20
C SER A 380 -3.16 12.24 8.69
N MET A 381 -2.27 11.65 7.91
CA MET A 381 -2.49 11.48 6.46
C MET A 381 -3.70 10.58 6.13
N GLY A 382 -4.19 9.80 7.09
CA GLY A 382 -5.38 8.97 6.92
C GLY A 382 -6.67 9.58 7.48
N ASP A 383 -6.68 10.85 7.85
CA ASP A 383 -7.86 11.48 8.43
C ASP A 383 -8.95 11.69 7.39
N LEU A 384 -10.13 11.11 7.68
CA LEU A 384 -11.33 11.18 6.84
C LEU A 384 -12.33 12.14 7.47
N TYR A 385 -12.94 12.99 6.65
CA TYR A 385 -13.89 14.01 7.05
C TYR A 385 -15.16 13.93 6.20
N SER A 386 -16.29 14.35 6.81
CA SER A 386 -17.53 14.62 6.08
C SER A 386 -17.64 16.12 5.77
N LEU A 387 -17.99 16.41 4.53
CA LEU A 387 -18.32 17.78 4.04
C LEU A 387 -19.81 18.03 4.07
N ARG A 388 -20.60 17.15 4.68
CA ARG A 388 -22.05 17.23 4.77
C ARG A 388 -22.55 16.78 6.14
N ASP A 389 -23.60 17.43 6.64
CA ASP A 389 -24.35 16.97 7.83
C ASP A 389 -25.85 16.98 7.55
N MET A 390 -26.59 16.38 8.44
CA MET A 390 -28.05 16.57 8.50
C MET A 390 -28.33 18.01 8.93
N LYS A 391 -29.35 18.62 8.34
CA LYS A 391 -29.83 19.93 8.81
C LYS A 391 -30.31 19.78 10.26
N ARG A 392 -29.90 20.71 11.12
CA ARG A 392 -30.20 20.67 12.56
C ARG A 392 -31.04 21.89 12.97
N ASP A 393 -31.85 21.69 14.01
CA ASP A 393 -32.59 22.76 14.65
C ASP A 393 -31.71 23.58 15.62
N ALA A 394 -32.28 24.58 16.28
CA ALA A 394 -31.58 25.42 17.24
C ALA A 394 -31.06 24.66 18.48
N ASN A 395 -31.58 23.47 18.76
CA ASN A 395 -31.15 22.60 19.85
C ASN A 395 -30.10 21.57 19.41
N GLY A 396 -29.67 21.61 18.14
CA GLY A 396 -28.72 20.67 17.58
C GLY A 396 -29.30 19.29 17.21
N GLN A 397 -30.63 19.10 17.27
CA GLN A 397 -31.31 17.89 16.85
C GLN A 397 -31.51 17.90 15.32
N ILE A 398 -31.62 16.71 14.69
CA ILE A 398 -31.95 16.63 13.27
C ILE A 398 -33.29 17.30 13.03
N PHE A 399 -33.32 18.27 12.12
CA PHE A 399 -34.55 18.95 11.78
C PHE A 399 -35.45 18.02 10.95
N VAL A 400 -36.64 17.76 11.49
CA VAL A 400 -37.72 17.03 10.82
C VAL A 400 -38.85 18.03 10.61
N ASP A 401 -39.27 18.21 9.38
CA ASP A 401 -40.35 19.15 9.08
C ASP A 401 -41.73 18.57 9.42
N GLN A 402 -42.81 19.39 9.21
CA GLN A 402 -44.17 18.99 9.51
C GLN A 402 -44.68 17.81 8.68
N ASN A 403 -44.05 17.54 7.54
CA ASN A 403 -44.38 16.42 6.64
C ASN A 403 -43.56 15.17 6.97
N GLY A 404 -42.72 15.19 8.01
CA GLY A 404 -41.81 14.09 8.35
C GLY A 404 -40.61 13.98 7.43
N THR A 405 -40.23 15.06 6.69
CA THR A 405 -39.06 15.03 5.82
C THR A 405 -37.81 15.53 6.56
N VAL A 406 -36.66 15.03 6.12
CA VAL A 406 -35.34 15.45 6.59
C VAL A 406 -34.51 15.99 5.42
N ALA A 407 -33.56 16.83 5.73
CA ALA A 407 -32.66 17.43 4.72
C ALA A 407 -31.22 17.41 5.18
N THR A 408 -30.31 17.51 4.24
CA THR A 408 -28.87 17.68 4.50
C THR A 408 -28.42 19.07 4.15
N GLU A 409 -27.29 19.48 4.70
CA GLU A 409 -26.60 20.71 4.33
C GLU A 409 -25.13 20.44 4.04
N ALA A 410 -24.59 21.11 3.02
CA ALA A 410 -23.17 21.09 2.74
C ALA A 410 -22.45 22.00 3.74
N ILE A 411 -21.37 21.52 4.29
CA ILE A 411 -20.48 22.31 5.12
C ILE A 411 -19.48 23.00 4.18
N THR A 412 -19.53 24.32 4.09
CA THR A 412 -18.66 25.10 3.19
C THR A 412 -17.40 25.61 3.87
N ASP A 413 -17.42 25.71 5.19
CA ASP A 413 -16.29 26.15 6.01
C ASP A 413 -15.38 24.95 6.33
N PRO A 414 -14.12 24.91 5.85
CA PRO A 414 -13.20 23.80 6.10
C PRO A 414 -12.92 23.54 7.59
N ASP A 415 -13.05 24.55 8.43
CA ASP A 415 -12.82 24.39 9.88
C ASP A 415 -13.97 23.69 10.59
N LYS A 416 -15.15 23.66 9.96
CA LYS A 416 -16.34 22.97 10.46
C LYS A 416 -16.55 21.58 9.92
N TYR A 417 -15.68 21.09 9.02
CA TYR A 417 -15.78 19.73 8.51
C TYR A 417 -15.74 18.70 9.64
N ILE A 418 -16.62 17.71 9.57
CA ILE A 418 -16.81 16.72 10.63
C ILE A 418 -15.76 15.61 10.46
N LYS A 419 -14.86 15.47 11.42
CA LYS A 419 -13.88 14.39 11.44
C LYS A 419 -14.57 13.05 11.73
N LEU A 420 -14.50 12.12 10.79
CA LEU A 420 -15.04 10.76 10.91
C LEU A 420 -14.06 9.83 11.64
N GLY A 421 -12.77 10.08 11.50
CA GLY A 421 -11.70 9.30 12.10
C GLY A 421 -10.49 9.20 11.18
N SER A 422 -9.51 8.38 11.56
CA SER A 422 -8.39 8.03 10.69
C SER A 422 -8.59 6.61 10.16
N VAL A 423 -8.34 6.39 8.87
CA VAL A 423 -8.37 5.06 8.28
C VAL A 423 -7.15 4.21 8.68
N LEU A 424 -6.11 4.84 9.23
CA LEU A 424 -4.92 4.14 9.71
C LEU A 424 -5.21 3.36 11.00
N PRO A 425 -4.74 2.13 11.13
CA PRO A 425 -4.88 1.37 12.36
C PRO A 425 -4.04 1.98 13.49
N LYS A 426 -4.50 1.84 14.72
CA LYS A 426 -3.71 2.15 15.93
C LYS A 426 -2.68 1.07 16.23
N GLY A 427 -2.93 -0.15 15.78
CA GLY A 427 -2.02 -1.27 15.92
C GLY A 427 -2.48 -2.49 15.14
N ASN A 428 -1.52 -3.35 14.81
CA ASN A 428 -1.75 -4.66 14.23
C ASN A 428 -1.15 -5.71 15.15
N LEU A 429 -1.86 -6.82 15.34
CA LEU A 429 -1.43 -7.93 16.16
C LEU A 429 -1.60 -9.22 15.37
N ALA A 430 -0.60 -10.11 15.48
CA ALA A 430 -0.75 -11.47 14.98
C ALA A 430 -0.25 -12.46 16.03
N TRP A 431 -0.98 -13.56 16.16
CA TRP A 431 -0.63 -14.67 17.03
C TRP A 431 -0.58 -15.96 16.24
N ARG A 432 0.63 -16.48 16.08
CA ARG A 432 0.94 -17.71 15.37
C ARG A 432 1.16 -18.84 16.35
N ASN A 433 0.62 -20.00 16.05
CA ASN A 433 0.90 -21.25 16.77
C ASN A 433 1.20 -22.37 15.77
N ASN A 434 2.22 -23.15 16.07
CA ASN A 434 2.56 -24.36 15.36
C ASN A 434 2.80 -25.49 16.37
N PHE A 435 2.19 -26.62 16.12
CA PHE A 435 2.30 -27.84 16.90
C PHE A 435 2.85 -28.93 16.02
N ILE A 436 3.86 -29.64 16.49
CA ILE A 436 4.42 -30.81 15.83
C ILE A 436 4.35 -31.96 16.82
N TRP A 437 3.67 -33.01 16.44
CA TRP A 437 3.61 -34.24 17.23
C TRP A 437 3.92 -35.43 16.35
N LYS A 438 5.11 -36.01 16.55
CA LYS A 438 5.65 -37.05 15.65
C LYS A 438 5.59 -36.59 14.18
N ASN A 439 4.76 -37.23 13.38
CA ASN A 439 4.59 -36.92 11.95
C ASN A 439 3.46 -35.93 11.67
N PHE A 440 2.67 -35.55 12.68
CA PHE A 440 1.59 -34.59 12.53
C PHE A 440 2.08 -33.17 12.78
N THR A 441 1.58 -32.26 11.96
CA THR A 441 1.77 -30.80 12.14
C THR A 441 0.41 -30.13 12.12
N ALA A 442 0.18 -29.23 13.07
CA ALA A 442 -0.98 -28.37 13.10
C ALA A 442 -0.55 -26.93 13.34
N GLY A 443 -1.21 -25.99 12.72
CA GLY A 443 -0.92 -24.57 12.91
C GLY A 443 -2.14 -23.71 12.76
N PHE A 444 -2.13 -22.56 13.45
CA PHE A 444 -3.10 -21.51 13.20
C PHE A 444 -2.48 -20.12 13.35
N LEU A 445 -3.06 -19.17 12.67
CA LEU A 445 -2.73 -17.75 12.73
C LEU A 445 -4.01 -16.95 12.99
N ILE A 446 -4.00 -16.19 14.07
CA ILE A 446 -5.01 -15.18 14.35
C ILE A 446 -4.39 -13.81 14.10
N SER A 447 -5.05 -12.97 13.33
CA SER A 447 -4.67 -11.58 13.10
C SER A 447 -5.72 -10.63 13.63
N ALA A 448 -5.29 -9.46 14.11
CA ALA A 448 -6.16 -8.40 14.55
C ALA A 448 -5.65 -7.05 14.03
N ARG A 449 -6.56 -6.28 13.45
CA ARG A 449 -6.39 -4.86 13.16
C ARG A 449 -7.15 -4.07 14.23
N LEU A 450 -6.45 -3.21 14.96
CA LEU A 450 -6.98 -2.47 16.08
C LEU A 450 -7.14 -0.99 15.71
N GLY A 451 -8.37 -0.48 15.79
CA GLY A 451 -8.67 0.90 15.44
C GLY A 451 -8.73 1.16 13.94
N GLY A 452 -8.85 2.42 13.59
CA GLY A 452 -9.15 2.88 12.26
C GLY A 452 -10.65 2.91 11.95
N VAL A 453 -11.01 3.62 10.88
CA VAL A 453 -12.37 3.68 10.33
C VAL A 453 -12.39 3.22 8.89
N VAL A 454 -13.54 2.75 8.44
CA VAL A 454 -13.83 2.45 7.03
C VAL A 454 -15.17 3.11 6.66
N TYR A 455 -15.18 3.84 5.56
CA TYR A 455 -16.40 4.41 4.98
C TYR A 455 -16.91 3.49 3.88
N SER A 456 -18.19 3.09 3.95
CA SER A 456 -18.83 2.24 2.94
C SER A 456 -19.82 3.03 2.10
N ARG A 457 -19.42 3.30 0.88
CA ARG A 457 -20.34 3.79 -0.14
C ARG A 457 -21.26 2.68 -0.63
N THR A 458 -20.82 1.44 -0.59
CA THR A 458 -21.65 0.26 -0.91
C THR A 458 -22.88 0.21 -0.01
N GLN A 459 -22.71 0.30 1.31
CA GLN A 459 -23.82 0.27 2.26
C GLN A 459 -24.77 1.46 2.04
N ALA A 460 -24.23 2.65 1.79
CA ALA A 460 -25.03 3.83 1.47
C ALA A 460 -25.92 3.62 0.24
N MET A 461 -25.39 2.99 -0.79
CA MET A 461 -26.16 2.68 -2.01
C MET A 461 -27.19 1.58 -1.80
N LEU A 462 -26.85 0.54 -1.01
CA LEU A 462 -27.82 -0.52 -0.65
C LEU A 462 -29.00 0.05 0.13
N ASP A 463 -28.74 0.95 1.07
CA ASP A 463 -29.77 1.64 1.84
C ASP A 463 -30.62 2.56 0.96
N TYR A 464 -29.97 3.35 0.09
CA TYR A 464 -30.64 4.25 -0.85
C TYR A 464 -31.64 3.51 -1.76
N TYR A 465 -31.25 2.34 -2.28
CA TYR A 465 -32.13 1.53 -3.12
C TYR A 465 -33.04 0.60 -2.32
N GLY A 466 -33.01 0.64 -1.00
CA GLY A 466 -33.88 -0.15 -0.12
C GLY A 466 -33.62 -1.65 -0.16
N VAL A 467 -32.41 -2.08 -0.51
CA VAL A 467 -32.03 -3.51 -0.66
C VAL A 467 -31.13 -4.03 0.46
N SER A 468 -30.87 -3.22 1.47
CA SER A 468 -30.15 -3.63 2.70
C SER A 468 -31.11 -4.20 3.73
N GLU A 469 -30.60 -5.04 4.65
CA GLU A 469 -31.34 -5.56 5.80
C GLU A 469 -31.89 -4.41 6.66
N ALA A 470 -31.06 -3.41 6.96
CA ALA A 470 -31.47 -2.25 7.76
C ALA A 470 -32.65 -1.46 7.11
N SER A 471 -32.64 -1.32 5.80
CA SER A 471 -33.75 -0.66 5.09
C SER A 471 -35.00 -1.54 5.03
N ALA A 472 -34.86 -2.87 4.98
CA ALA A 472 -35.97 -3.82 5.05
C ALA A 472 -36.63 -3.78 6.43
N ASP A 473 -35.86 -3.89 7.50
CA ASP A 473 -36.34 -3.82 8.87
C ASP A 473 -37.08 -2.51 9.15
N ALA A 474 -36.53 -1.39 8.65
CA ALA A 474 -37.21 -0.10 8.80
C ALA A 474 -38.56 -0.04 8.06
N ARG A 475 -38.66 -0.66 6.86
CA ARG A 475 -39.92 -0.76 6.12
C ARG A 475 -40.93 -1.64 6.85
N ASP A 476 -40.49 -2.75 7.41
CA ASP A 476 -41.35 -3.64 8.19
C ASP A 476 -41.87 -2.95 9.47
N LEU A 477 -41.01 -2.11 10.09
CA LEU A 477 -41.41 -1.28 11.24
C LEU A 477 -42.32 -0.11 10.84
N GLY A 478 -42.23 0.33 9.56
CA GLY A 478 -42.98 1.44 9.00
C GLY A 478 -42.36 2.83 9.23
N TYR A 479 -41.25 2.95 9.94
CA TYR A 479 -40.56 4.22 10.20
C TYR A 479 -39.09 4.04 10.62
N VAL A 480 -38.34 5.10 10.48
CA VAL A 480 -37.03 5.29 11.14
C VAL A 480 -37.23 6.28 12.28
N LEU A 481 -36.78 5.93 13.47
CA LEU A 481 -36.88 6.79 14.65
C LEU A 481 -35.73 7.79 14.70
N VAL A 482 -36.02 9.05 14.48
CA VAL A 482 -35.06 10.16 14.51
C VAL A 482 -35.21 10.95 15.80
N ASN A 483 -34.09 11.42 16.39
CA ASN A 483 -34.07 12.13 17.69
C ASN A 483 -34.72 11.36 18.85
N GLY A 484 -34.95 10.06 18.70
CA GLY A 484 -35.64 9.24 19.69
C GLY A 484 -37.15 9.45 19.81
N ARG A 485 -37.76 10.30 18.95
CA ARG A 485 -39.19 10.63 19.01
C ARG A 485 -39.86 10.79 17.65
N ASP A 486 -39.13 11.29 16.65
CA ASP A 486 -39.69 11.67 15.34
C ASP A 486 -39.70 10.45 14.41
N LYS A 487 -40.87 10.07 13.90
CA LYS A 487 -41.02 8.96 12.96
C LYS A 487 -40.90 9.48 11.54
N VAL A 488 -39.84 9.10 10.85
CA VAL A 488 -39.55 9.47 9.45
C VAL A 488 -39.81 8.24 8.58
N ASN A 489 -40.41 8.45 7.41
CA ASN A 489 -40.62 7.38 6.43
C ASN A 489 -39.25 6.80 6.00
N PRO A 490 -39.09 5.45 5.95
CA PRO A 490 -37.83 4.80 5.59
C PRO A 490 -37.28 5.22 4.23
N GLU A 491 -38.13 5.34 3.22
CA GLU A 491 -37.71 5.80 1.88
C GLU A 491 -37.18 7.23 1.93
N THR A 492 -37.85 8.12 2.66
CA THR A 492 -37.39 9.51 2.85
C THR A 492 -36.05 9.55 3.59
N TRP A 493 -35.91 8.78 4.67
CA TRP A 493 -34.67 8.75 5.43
C TRP A 493 -33.49 8.22 4.61
N TYR A 494 -33.61 7.01 4.07
CA TYR A 494 -32.53 6.39 3.30
C TYR A 494 -32.27 7.08 1.97
N GLY A 495 -33.30 7.66 1.37
CA GLY A 495 -33.18 8.52 0.18
C GLY A 495 -32.34 9.77 0.41
N VAL A 496 -32.33 10.29 1.63
CA VAL A 496 -31.51 11.45 2.02
C VAL A 496 -30.12 11.02 2.48
N VAL A 497 -30.01 10.10 3.47
CA VAL A 497 -28.69 9.76 4.05
C VAL A 497 -27.83 8.92 3.11
N GLY A 498 -28.43 8.06 2.28
CA GLY A 498 -27.76 7.16 1.34
C GLY A 498 -27.57 7.74 -0.07
N SER A 499 -28.10 8.93 -0.37
CA SER A 499 -28.10 9.56 -1.70
C SER A 499 -26.74 9.67 -2.38
N GLY A 500 -26.68 10.18 -3.61
CA GLY A 500 -25.45 10.39 -4.37
C GLY A 500 -24.37 11.17 -3.64
N THR A 501 -24.77 12.13 -2.82
CA THR A 501 -23.88 12.90 -1.96
C THR A 501 -23.70 12.26 -0.57
N SER A 502 -24.59 11.40 -0.11
CA SER A 502 -24.66 10.72 1.18
C SER A 502 -24.30 11.58 2.42
N VAL A 503 -24.60 11.06 3.60
CA VAL A 503 -24.11 11.63 4.86
C VAL A 503 -23.09 10.64 5.43
N PRO A 504 -21.78 10.86 5.23
CA PRO A 504 -20.75 9.86 5.53
C PRO A 504 -20.71 9.37 6.98
N GLN A 505 -21.21 10.16 7.93
CA GLN A 505 -21.27 9.79 9.34
C GLN A 505 -22.08 8.49 9.58
N TYR A 506 -23.13 8.26 8.80
CA TYR A 506 -23.99 7.08 8.96
C TYR A 506 -23.40 5.82 8.33
N TYR A 507 -22.39 5.97 7.48
CA TYR A 507 -21.76 4.88 6.73
C TYR A 507 -20.27 4.72 7.04
N THR A 508 -19.83 5.30 8.17
CA THR A 508 -18.47 5.15 8.67
C THR A 508 -18.46 4.21 9.86
N TYR A 509 -17.75 3.10 9.72
CA TYR A 509 -17.69 2.01 10.68
C TYR A 509 -16.31 1.88 11.28
N SER A 510 -16.20 1.21 12.43
CA SER A 510 -14.90 0.82 12.99
C SER A 510 -14.23 -0.22 12.08
N ALA A 511 -12.97 0.00 11.71
CA ALA A 511 -12.18 -0.96 10.95
C ALA A 511 -11.53 -2.04 11.84
N THR A 512 -11.78 -2.01 13.17
CA THR A 512 -11.28 -3.04 14.08
C THR A 512 -11.87 -4.39 13.71
N ASN A 513 -10.99 -5.36 13.50
CA ASN A 513 -11.39 -6.73 13.22
C ASN A 513 -10.40 -7.73 13.82
N VAL A 514 -10.87 -8.92 14.09
CA VAL A 514 -10.09 -10.09 14.52
C VAL A 514 -10.51 -11.27 13.65
N ARG A 515 -9.55 -11.97 13.06
CA ARG A 515 -9.83 -13.08 12.15
C ARG A 515 -8.92 -14.28 12.36
N LEU A 516 -9.47 -15.45 12.12
CA LEU A 516 -8.72 -16.69 11.94
C LEU A 516 -8.16 -16.69 10.50
N GLN A 517 -6.92 -16.19 10.39
CA GLN A 517 -6.28 -15.90 9.11
C GLN A 517 -5.86 -17.17 8.38
N GLU A 518 -5.30 -18.15 9.12
CA GLU A 518 -4.86 -19.40 8.55
C GLU A 518 -5.02 -20.54 9.56
N VAL A 519 -5.37 -21.72 9.07
CA VAL A 519 -5.28 -23.01 9.76
C VAL A 519 -4.62 -24.01 8.83
N SER A 520 -3.68 -24.77 9.35
CA SER A 520 -3.03 -25.85 8.59
C SER A 520 -2.98 -27.13 9.40
N LEU A 521 -3.21 -28.26 8.73
CA LEU A 521 -3.08 -29.60 9.28
C LEU A 521 -2.25 -30.42 8.29
N GLY A 522 -1.16 -31.01 8.75
CA GLY A 522 -0.25 -31.76 7.89
C GLY A 522 0.18 -33.08 8.51
N TYR A 523 0.49 -34.03 7.63
CA TYR A 523 1.09 -35.31 7.99
C TYR A 523 2.29 -35.60 7.10
N THR A 524 3.41 -35.94 7.73
CA THR A 524 4.62 -36.35 7.02
C THR A 524 4.68 -37.86 6.97
N ILE A 525 4.62 -38.44 5.78
CA ILE A 525 4.79 -39.87 5.55
C ILE A 525 6.26 -40.19 5.79
N PRO A 526 6.59 -41.08 6.76
CA PRO A 526 7.99 -41.40 7.06
C PRO A 526 8.70 -41.99 5.86
N ARG A 527 9.93 -41.57 5.63
CA ARG A 527 10.82 -42.04 4.55
C ARG A 527 10.93 -43.57 4.47
N LYS A 528 10.95 -44.22 5.64
CA LYS A 528 10.98 -45.71 5.73
C LYS A 528 9.81 -46.39 5.03
N LEU A 529 8.63 -45.76 4.95
CA LEU A 529 7.49 -46.30 4.22
C LEU A 529 7.61 -46.12 2.71
N LEU A 530 8.58 -45.36 2.24
CA LEU A 530 8.84 -45.03 0.84
C LEU A 530 10.21 -45.57 0.38
N ASN A 531 10.67 -46.66 0.97
CA ASN A 531 11.99 -47.28 0.71
C ASN A 531 13.16 -46.29 0.81
N ASP A 532 13.07 -45.33 1.75
CA ASP A 532 14.06 -44.28 1.98
C ASP A 532 14.35 -43.33 0.80
N VAL A 533 13.43 -43.27 -0.18
CA VAL A 533 13.58 -42.40 -1.36
C VAL A 533 13.34 -40.93 -1.05
N CYS A 534 12.22 -40.60 -0.40
CA CYS A 534 11.87 -39.21 -0.09
C CYS A 534 10.93 -39.10 1.11
N ASP A 535 10.88 -37.92 1.72
CA ASP A 535 9.81 -37.55 2.65
C ASP A 535 8.67 -36.90 1.87
N ILE A 536 7.42 -37.32 2.11
CA ILE A 536 6.23 -36.68 1.55
C ILE A 536 5.44 -36.06 2.68
N LYS A 537 5.23 -34.75 2.62
CA LYS A 537 4.32 -34.06 3.52
C LYS A 537 3.04 -33.66 2.78
N VAL A 538 1.91 -34.12 3.27
CA VAL A 538 0.57 -33.73 2.83
C VAL A 538 0.00 -32.76 3.83
N SER A 539 -0.51 -31.61 3.40
CA SER A 539 -1.11 -30.62 4.29
C SER A 539 -2.41 -30.07 3.71
N LEU A 540 -3.42 -29.94 4.56
CA LEU A 540 -4.64 -29.19 4.31
C LEU A 540 -4.42 -27.77 4.85
N VAL A 541 -4.72 -26.76 4.07
CA VAL A 541 -4.55 -25.35 4.44
C VAL A 541 -5.84 -24.60 4.16
N GLY A 542 -6.34 -23.91 5.18
CA GLY A 542 -7.47 -23.00 5.06
C GLY A 542 -7.03 -21.58 5.38
N ARG A 543 -7.45 -20.60 4.57
CA ARG A 543 -7.14 -19.18 4.78
C ARG A 543 -8.41 -18.36 4.83
N ASN A 544 -8.36 -17.28 5.63
CA ASN A 544 -9.47 -16.35 5.84
C ASN A 544 -10.77 -17.06 6.25
N LEU A 545 -10.65 -18.00 7.20
CA LEU A 545 -11.72 -18.96 7.52
C LEU A 545 -12.86 -18.35 8.32
N TRP A 546 -12.55 -17.44 9.22
CA TRP A 546 -13.54 -16.89 10.14
C TRP A 546 -13.18 -15.46 10.60
N MET A 547 -14.14 -14.54 10.42
CA MET A 547 -14.13 -13.23 11.05
C MET A 547 -14.66 -13.39 12.49
N ILE A 548 -13.74 -13.41 13.46
CA ILE A 548 -14.06 -13.62 14.87
C ILE A 548 -14.78 -12.38 15.43
N TYR A 549 -14.33 -11.19 15.01
CA TYR A 549 -14.88 -9.92 15.44
C TYR A 549 -14.81 -8.87 14.33
N SER A 550 -15.93 -8.20 14.08
CA SER A 550 -16.04 -6.96 13.29
C SER A 550 -17.29 -6.20 13.73
N LYS A 551 -17.25 -4.87 13.73
CA LYS A 551 -18.42 -4.01 13.89
C LYS A 551 -19.02 -3.55 12.56
N ALA A 552 -18.23 -3.59 11.50
CA ALA A 552 -18.73 -3.30 10.16
C ALA A 552 -19.59 -4.48 9.67
N PRO A 553 -20.70 -4.26 8.96
CA PRO A 553 -21.55 -5.31 8.39
C PRO A 553 -20.94 -6.02 7.18
N PHE A 554 -19.72 -5.65 6.83
CA PHE A 554 -18.90 -6.19 5.73
C PHE A 554 -17.46 -6.39 6.20
N ASP A 555 -16.59 -6.95 5.35
CA ASP A 555 -15.16 -7.06 5.65
C ASP A 555 -14.49 -5.67 5.58
N PRO A 556 -14.04 -5.08 6.70
CA PRO A 556 -13.48 -3.73 6.72
C PRO A 556 -12.10 -3.62 6.05
N GLU A 557 -11.51 -4.73 5.59
CA GLU A 557 -10.28 -4.75 4.80
C GLU A 557 -10.52 -4.89 3.30
N SER A 558 -11.77 -5.12 2.87
CA SER A 558 -12.18 -5.07 1.46
C SER A 558 -12.37 -3.61 1.03
N VAL A 559 -11.26 -2.95 0.69
CA VAL A 559 -11.22 -1.53 0.34
C VAL A 559 -10.83 -1.31 -1.11
N ALA A 560 -11.25 -0.18 -1.69
CA ALA A 560 -11.08 0.15 -3.11
C ALA A 560 -9.61 0.36 -3.51
N SER A 561 -8.76 0.77 -2.59
CA SER A 561 -7.33 0.99 -2.81
C SER A 561 -6.54 0.78 -1.53
N THR A 562 -5.28 0.42 -1.68
CA THR A 562 -4.29 0.42 -0.59
C THR A 562 -3.45 1.70 -0.56
N ASP A 563 -3.68 2.62 -1.48
CA ASP A 563 -3.02 3.93 -1.53
C ASP A 563 -3.48 4.83 -0.38
N ASN A 564 -2.63 5.80 -0.02
CA ASN A 564 -2.83 6.63 1.16
C ASN A 564 -4.18 7.38 1.22
N PHE A 565 -4.79 7.71 0.06
CA PHE A 565 -5.97 8.57 -0.01
C PHE A 565 -7.29 7.87 -0.34
N TYR A 566 -7.27 6.57 -0.64
CA TYR A 566 -8.47 5.78 -0.92
C TYR A 566 -8.53 4.49 -0.11
N GLN A 567 -7.53 4.25 0.75
CA GLN A 567 -7.62 3.16 1.72
C GLN A 567 -8.75 3.47 2.71
N GLY A 568 -9.43 2.43 3.19
CA GLY A 568 -10.56 2.61 4.10
C GLY A 568 -11.83 3.14 3.45
N ILE A 569 -11.94 3.06 2.10
CA ILE A 569 -13.19 3.27 1.37
C ILE A 569 -13.62 1.95 0.74
N ASP A 570 -14.80 1.47 1.13
CA ASP A 570 -15.49 0.37 0.46
C ASP A 570 -16.43 0.95 -0.61
N TYR A 571 -16.26 0.49 -1.85
CA TYR A 571 -17.10 0.85 -2.99
C TYR A 571 -17.27 -0.34 -3.92
N PHE A 572 -18.30 -1.15 -3.67
CA PHE A 572 -18.64 -2.37 -4.40
C PHE A 572 -17.47 -3.35 -4.56
N MET A 573 -16.64 -3.42 -3.52
CA MET A 573 -15.52 -4.35 -3.50
C MET A 573 -16.01 -5.78 -3.34
N MET A 574 -15.30 -6.70 -3.98
CA MET A 574 -15.58 -8.12 -3.81
C MET A 574 -15.31 -8.53 -2.36
N PRO A 575 -16.22 -9.30 -1.73
CA PRO A 575 -15.98 -9.79 -0.37
C PRO A 575 -14.75 -10.70 -0.34
N ALA A 576 -14.07 -10.71 0.81
CA ALA A 576 -12.93 -11.59 1.02
C ALA A 576 -13.33 -13.07 0.90
N LEU A 577 -12.52 -13.85 0.19
CA LEU A 577 -12.79 -15.27 -0.07
C LEU A 577 -12.18 -16.15 1.02
N ARG A 578 -12.92 -17.19 1.41
CA ARG A 578 -12.35 -18.32 2.14
C ARG A 578 -11.64 -19.23 1.15
N ASN A 579 -10.38 -19.53 1.41
CA ASN A 579 -9.58 -20.38 0.57
C ASN A 579 -9.28 -21.69 1.30
N ILE A 580 -9.59 -22.82 0.69
CA ILE A 580 -9.24 -24.15 1.18
C ILE A 580 -8.43 -24.81 0.08
N GLY A 581 -7.27 -25.33 0.43
CA GLY A 581 -6.36 -25.98 -0.48
C GLY A 581 -5.56 -27.08 0.20
N PHE A 582 -4.84 -27.84 -0.60
CA PHE A 582 -3.88 -28.81 -0.11
C PHE A 582 -2.48 -28.49 -0.63
N SER A 583 -1.47 -28.88 0.12
CA SER A 583 -0.07 -28.78 -0.25
C SER A 583 0.60 -30.14 -0.19
N LEU A 584 1.35 -30.47 -1.22
CA LEU A 584 2.23 -31.64 -1.26
C LEU A 584 3.68 -31.14 -1.33
N SER A 585 4.51 -31.63 -0.43
CA SER A 585 5.95 -31.31 -0.41
C SER A 585 6.74 -32.61 -0.45
N PHE A 586 7.68 -32.67 -1.37
CA PHE A 586 8.61 -33.79 -1.52
C PHE A 586 10.01 -33.32 -1.15
N LYS A 587 10.69 -34.07 -0.29
CA LYS A 587 12.08 -33.81 0.08
C LYS A 587 12.87 -35.09 -0.17
N PHE A 588 13.68 -35.06 -1.21
CA PHE A 588 14.58 -36.15 -1.62
C PHE A 588 15.86 -36.18 -0.80
#